data_89d0d6cc1be26fd08668c5e26d7c27e7
#
_entry.id   89d0d6cc1be26fd08668c5e26d7c27e7
#
_cell.length_a   1.000
_cell.length_b   1.000
_cell.length_c   1.000
_cell.angle_alpha   90.00
_cell.angle_beta   90.00
_cell.angle_gamma   90.00
#
_symmetry.space_group_name_H-M   'P 1'
#
loop_
_entity.id
_entity.type
_entity.pdbx_description
1 polymer ?
#
loop_
_entity_poly.entity_id
_entity_poly.type
_entity_poly.pdbx_seq_one_letter_code
_entity_poly.pdbx_strand_id
1 'polypeptide(L)'
;FAGCRTGSRGYIAFSSYLDIPVVMGSRSTNIKCGIGGFKGRRLKDGDYIGFRIKRRYLPYFLSRSLDLDEFDYDEVTLRVVMGPQEDVFTNAGRETFLNSEYTVTSDFDRMGCRLEGPFIAYKTTADIISDGIAFGSVQVPSHGKPIVLLSDRQTTGGYAKIATVIS
;
A
#
# COMPACT_ATOMS: atom_id res chain seq x y z
N PHE A 1 -4.86 -0.46 22.37
CA PHE A 1 -4.18 0.44 21.42
C PHE A 1 -5.13 1.57 21.03
N ALA A 2 -4.69 2.82 21.14
CA ALA A 2 -5.38 3.94 20.52
C ALA A 2 -5.06 3.95 19.01
N GLY A 3 -5.95 4.56 18.21
CA GLY A 3 -5.67 4.73 16.77
C GLY A 3 -4.42 5.59 16.53
N CYS A 4 -3.81 5.46 15.34
CA CYS A 4 -2.72 6.32 14.93
C CYS A 4 -3.20 7.79 14.86
N ARG A 5 -2.39 8.72 15.33
CA ARG A 5 -2.67 10.16 15.19
C ARG A 5 -2.36 10.63 13.77
N THR A 6 -1.30 10.08 13.19
CA THR A 6 -0.85 10.34 11.81
C THR A 6 -0.44 9.02 11.16
N GLY A 7 -0.47 8.96 9.84
CA GLY A 7 -0.14 7.76 9.08
C GLY A 7 -1.21 6.67 9.17
N SER A 8 -1.03 5.60 8.40
CA SER A 8 -1.98 4.51 8.23
C SER A 8 -1.54 3.18 8.86
N ARG A 9 -0.35 3.12 9.46
CA ARG A 9 0.25 1.87 9.97
C ARG A 9 0.98 2.11 11.28
N GLY A 10 0.83 1.16 12.21
CA GLY A 10 1.61 1.09 13.42
C GLY A 10 2.40 -0.22 13.48
N TYR A 11 3.55 -0.18 14.12
CA TYR A 11 4.42 -1.34 14.29
C TYR A 11 4.67 -1.58 15.78
N ILE A 12 4.62 -2.85 16.18
CA ILE A 12 4.91 -3.27 17.55
C ILE A 12 5.99 -4.34 17.48
N ALA A 13 7.12 -4.10 18.12
CA ALA A 13 8.19 -5.07 18.26
C ALA A 13 8.06 -5.84 19.57
N PHE A 14 8.22 -7.14 19.53
CA PHE A 14 8.22 -8.03 20.68
C PHE A 14 9.56 -8.73 20.81
N SER A 15 10.00 -8.97 22.05
CA SER A 15 11.25 -9.68 22.34
C SER A 15 11.18 -11.19 22.10
N SER A 16 10.02 -11.71 21.72
CA SER A 16 9.79 -13.13 21.42
C SER A 16 8.82 -13.29 20.27
N TYR A 17 8.85 -14.48 19.67
CA TYR A 17 7.90 -14.82 18.60
C TYR A 17 6.49 -14.99 19.14
N LEU A 18 5.54 -14.38 18.48
CA LEU A 18 4.12 -14.59 18.76
C LEU A 18 3.70 -16.02 18.42
N ASP A 19 2.84 -16.61 19.26
CA ASP A 19 2.26 -17.92 19.00
C ASP A 19 1.11 -17.82 18.01
N ILE A 20 1.49 -17.60 16.77
CA ILE A 20 0.61 -17.52 15.61
C ILE A 20 1.01 -18.62 14.62
N PRO A 21 0.06 -19.41 14.10
CA PRO A 21 0.36 -20.46 13.14
C PRO A 21 0.95 -19.91 11.85
N VAL A 22 1.83 -20.69 11.22
CA VAL A 22 2.29 -20.41 9.87
C VAL A 22 1.31 -21.02 8.89
N VAL A 23 0.79 -20.21 7.99
CA VAL A 23 -0.11 -20.63 6.91
C VAL A 23 0.51 -20.18 5.59
N MET A 24 0.75 -21.11 4.67
CA MET A 24 1.43 -20.86 3.38
C MET A 24 2.77 -20.11 3.54
N GLY A 25 3.56 -20.49 4.56
CA GLY A 25 4.86 -19.87 4.85
C GLY A 25 4.79 -18.48 5.56
N SER A 26 3.61 -17.95 5.88
CA SER A 26 3.42 -16.65 6.48
C SER A 26 2.65 -16.69 7.79
N ARG A 27 2.92 -15.73 8.69
CA ARG A 27 2.11 -15.47 9.90
C ARG A 27 1.19 -14.26 9.74
N SER A 28 1.13 -13.67 8.56
CA SER A 28 0.23 -12.55 8.28
C SER A 28 -1.23 -12.99 8.22
N THR A 29 -2.13 -12.09 8.57
CA THR A 29 -3.57 -12.28 8.40
C THR A 29 -4.01 -11.79 7.03
N ASN A 30 -4.59 -12.65 6.21
CA ASN A 30 -5.33 -12.23 5.03
C ASN A 30 -6.80 -12.08 5.42
N ILE A 31 -7.20 -10.87 5.72
CA ILE A 31 -8.56 -10.56 6.20
C ILE A 31 -9.61 -10.85 5.13
N LYS A 32 -9.28 -10.61 3.86
CA LYS A 32 -10.20 -10.78 2.73
C LYS A 32 -10.58 -12.25 2.51
N CYS A 33 -9.61 -13.15 2.69
CA CYS A 33 -9.81 -14.60 2.56
C CYS A 33 -10.14 -15.28 3.91
N GLY A 34 -10.02 -14.57 5.04
CA GLY A 34 -10.25 -15.12 6.36
C GLY A 34 -9.22 -16.15 6.80
N ILE A 35 -7.98 -16.11 6.29
CA ILE A 35 -6.93 -17.09 6.54
C ILE A 35 -5.67 -16.49 7.14
N GLY A 36 -4.89 -17.34 7.80
CA GLY A 36 -3.60 -16.99 8.40
C GLY A 36 -3.71 -16.07 9.61
N GLY A 37 -2.58 -15.63 10.13
CA GLY A 37 -2.47 -14.72 11.25
C GLY A 37 -3.25 -15.15 12.49
N PHE A 38 -3.85 -14.18 13.18
CA PHE A 38 -4.69 -14.48 14.33
C PHE A 38 -6.12 -14.82 13.90
N LYS A 39 -6.41 -16.11 13.78
CA LYS A 39 -7.75 -16.64 13.44
C LYS A 39 -8.33 -16.11 12.12
N GLY A 40 -7.51 -15.69 11.16
CA GLY A 40 -7.96 -15.15 9.87
C GLY A 40 -8.75 -13.83 9.93
N ARG A 41 -8.75 -13.12 11.04
CA ARG A 41 -9.55 -11.91 11.26
C ARG A 41 -8.76 -10.77 11.90
N ARG A 42 -9.34 -9.59 11.92
CA ARG A 42 -8.85 -8.45 12.70
C ARG A 42 -8.84 -8.78 14.20
N LEU A 43 -7.88 -8.20 14.92
CA LEU A 43 -7.88 -8.25 16.38
C LEU A 43 -9.08 -7.49 16.95
N LYS A 44 -9.55 -7.96 18.10
CA LYS A 44 -10.66 -7.36 18.86
C LYS A 44 -10.20 -7.16 20.31
N ASP A 45 -10.86 -6.28 21.00
CA ASP A 45 -10.66 -6.10 22.43
C ASP A 45 -10.86 -7.43 23.16
N GLY A 46 -9.95 -7.76 24.07
CA GLY A 46 -9.95 -9.03 24.79
C GLY A 46 -9.27 -10.20 24.06
N ASP A 47 -8.73 -10.01 22.87
CA ASP A 47 -7.92 -11.05 22.23
C ASP A 47 -6.57 -11.23 22.96
N TYR A 48 -6.19 -12.48 23.18
CA TYR A 48 -4.91 -12.87 23.75
C TYR A 48 -4.06 -13.59 22.70
N ILE A 49 -2.83 -13.12 22.53
CA ILE A 49 -1.83 -13.75 21.68
C ILE A 49 -0.65 -14.15 22.56
N GLY A 50 -0.38 -15.44 22.65
CA GLY A 50 0.73 -15.98 23.43
C GLY A 50 2.08 -15.77 22.76
N PHE A 51 3.14 -16.04 23.52
CA PHE A 51 4.49 -16.13 23.01
C PHE A 51 4.93 -17.61 22.99
N ARG A 52 5.62 -18.03 21.93
CA ARG A 52 6.13 -19.39 21.80
C ARG A 52 7.25 -19.73 22.75
N ILE A 53 8.02 -18.73 23.17
CA ILE A 53 9.17 -18.90 24.06
C ILE A 53 8.93 -18.01 25.26
N LYS A 54 9.06 -18.56 26.45
CA LYS A 54 9.00 -17.79 27.69
C LYS A 54 10.19 -16.81 27.71
N ARG A 55 9.86 -15.56 27.76
CA ARG A 55 10.67 -14.36 27.99
C ARG A 55 12.18 -14.50 27.60
N ARG A 56 12.54 -13.96 26.46
CA ARG A 56 13.94 -13.71 26.13
C ARG A 56 14.37 -12.39 26.79
N TYR A 57 15.31 -12.44 27.71
CA TYR A 57 15.89 -11.22 28.26
C TYR A 57 16.72 -10.54 27.18
N LEU A 58 16.38 -9.30 26.88
CA LEU A 58 17.18 -8.42 26.02
C LEU A 58 17.71 -7.29 26.91
N PRO A 59 19.03 -7.25 27.18
CA PRO A 59 19.63 -6.18 27.97
C PRO A 59 19.37 -4.83 27.27
N TYR A 60 19.09 -3.82 28.04
CA TYR A 60 18.81 -2.46 27.54
C TYR A 60 17.60 -2.30 26.62
N PHE A 61 16.64 -3.24 26.65
CA PHE A 61 15.47 -3.16 25.77
C PHE A 61 14.64 -1.89 26.03
N LEU A 62 14.48 -1.49 27.29
CA LEU A 62 13.70 -0.30 27.67
C LEU A 62 14.41 1.04 27.36
N SER A 63 15.70 1.02 27.10
CA SER A 63 16.49 2.22 26.75
C SER A 63 16.73 2.38 25.25
N ARG A 64 16.16 1.50 24.44
CA ARG A 64 16.24 1.61 22.97
C ARG A 64 15.14 2.52 22.47
N SER A 65 15.52 3.58 21.80
CA SER A 65 14.64 4.41 20.98
C SER A 65 14.99 4.23 19.52
N LEU A 66 13.99 4.33 18.67
CA LEU A 66 14.18 4.50 17.24
C LEU A 66 14.08 6.00 16.98
N ASP A 67 15.14 6.57 16.46
CA ASP A 67 15.10 7.93 15.92
C ASP A 67 14.40 7.82 14.57
N LEU A 68 13.19 8.32 14.50
CA LEU A 68 12.41 8.35 13.28
C LEU A 68 12.54 9.78 12.74
N ASP A 69 13.01 9.90 11.52
CA ASP A 69 12.90 11.16 10.80
C ASP A 69 11.43 11.63 10.85
N GLU A 70 11.23 12.90 11.16
CA GLU A 70 9.91 13.51 11.08
C GLU A 70 9.46 13.46 9.62
N PHE A 71 8.57 12.52 9.31
CA PHE A 71 7.99 12.39 8.00
C PHE A 71 6.63 13.10 8.01
N ASP A 72 6.47 14.09 7.15
CA ASP A 72 5.17 14.71 6.92
C ASP A 72 4.30 13.71 6.13
N TYR A 73 3.24 13.23 6.77
CA TYR A 73 2.29 12.32 6.18
C TYR A 73 1.08 13.01 5.54
N ASP A 74 0.95 14.31 5.72
CA ASP A 74 -0.19 15.08 5.22
C ASP A 74 0.03 15.42 3.73
N GLU A 75 1.29 15.67 3.33
CA GLU A 75 1.66 15.92 1.94
C GLU A 75 2.93 15.17 1.56
N VAL A 76 2.86 14.38 0.49
CA VAL A 76 3.98 13.55 0.02
C VAL A 76 4.18 13.74 -1.48
N THR A 77 5.38 14.16 -1.86
CA THR A 77 5.81 14.20 -3.26
C THR A 77 6.39 12.85 -3.68
N LEU A 78 5.78 12.22 -4.68
CA LEU A 78 6.25 10.95 -5.23
C LEU A 78 7.02 11.19 -6.53
N ARG A 79 8.22 10.62 -6.62
CA ARG A 79 8.96 10.57 -7.89
C ARG A 79 8.50 9.39 -8.72
N VAL A 80 8.33 9.63 -10.01
CA VAL A 80 7.86 8.61 -10.95
C VAL A 80 8.72 8.55 -12.19
N VAL A 81 8.77 7.38 -12.83
CA VAL A 81 9.16 7.23 -14.23
C VAL A 81 7.90 7.01 -15.06
N MET A 82 7.88 7.54 -16.29
CA MET A 82 6.74 7.36 -17.18
C MET A 82 6.57 5.88 -17.52
N GLY A 83 5.32 5.48 -17.63
CA GLY A 83 4.95 4.08 -17.82
C GLY A 83 4.96 3.64 -19.28
N PRO A 84 4.88 2.33 -19.54
CA PRO A 84 4.97 1.78 -20.88
C PRO A 84 3.79 2.16 -21.79
N GLN A 85 2.70 2.66 -21.23
CA GLN A 85 1.52 3.13 -21.98
C GLN A 85 1.29 4.65 -21.80
N GLU A 86 2.35 5.43 -21.57
CA GLU A 86 2.21 6.88 -21.46
C GLU A 86 1.64 7.54 -22.73
N ASP A 87 1.87 6.91 -23.88
CA ASP A 87 1.39 7.36 -25.19
C ASP A 87 -0.12 7.24 -25.38
N VAL A 88 -0.81 6.46 -24.55
CA VAL A 88 -2.28 6.38 -24.49
C VAL A 88 -2.88 7.69 -24.00
N PHE A 89 -2.16 8.44 -23.16
CA PHE A 89 -2.63 9.69 -22.59
C PHE A 89 -2.33 10.88 -23.48
N THR A 90 -3.18 11.90 -23.41
CA THR A 90 -2.91 13.18 -24.08
C THR A 90 -1.74 13.91 -23.41
N ASN A 91 -1.13 14.89 -24.09
CA ASN A 91 -0.11 15.73 -23.46
C ASN A 91 -0.67 16.45 -22.22
N ALA A 92 -1.88 17.03 -22.35
CA ALA A 92 -2.57 17.67 -21.23
C ALA A 92 -2.84 16.69 -20.08
N GLY A 93 -3.21 15.44 -20.37
CA GLY A 93 -3.42 14.40 -19.35
C GLY A 93 -2.13 14.06 -18.60
N ARG A 94 -1.02 13.95 -19.29
CA ARG A 94 0.32 13.74 -18.66
C ARG A 94 0.74 14.93 -17.79
N GLU A 95 0.56 16.14 -18.29
CA GLU A 95 0.83 17.37 -17.54
C GLU A 95 -0.05 17.47 -16.30
N THR A 96 -1.35 17.17 -16.44
CA THR A 96 -2.27 17.12 -15.30
C THR A 96 -1.79 16.11 -14.26
N PHE A 97 -1.40 14.90 -14.69
CA PHE A 97 -0.91 13.88 -13.76
C PHE A 97 0.33 14.32 -12.99
N LEU A 98 1.29 14.96 -13.66
CA LEU A 98 2.57 15.34 -13.06
C LEU A 98 2.52 16.60 -12.19
N ASN A 99 1.59 17.51 -12.44
CA ASN A 99 1.56 18.84 -11.81
C ASN A 99 0.35 19.06 -10.90
N SER A 100 -0.50 18.06 -10.69
CA SER A 100 -1.66 18.20 -9.83
C SER A 100 -1.51 17.43 -8.53
N GLU A 101 -2.20 17.90 -7.51
CA GLU A 101 -2.35 17.20 -6.24
C GLU A 101 -3.47 16.16 -6.32
N TYR A 102 -3.24 15.04 -5.63
CA TYR A 102 -4.18 13.94 -5.54
C TYR A 102 -4.37 13.53 -4.08
N THR A 103 -5.60 13.32 -3.68
CA THR A 103 -5.93 12.91 -2.32
C THR A 103 -6.15 11.41 -2.22
N VAL A 104 -5.56 10.78 -1.21
CA VAL A 104 -5.78 9.37 -0.90
C VAL A 104 -7.22 9.17 -0.43
N THR A 105 -7.94 8.24 -1.05
CA THR A 105 -9.32 7.92 -0.68
C THR A 105 -9.39 6.86 0.43
N SER A 106 -10.59 6.64 0.98
CA SER A 106 -10.84 5.52 1.90
C SER A 106 -10.70 4.13 1.24
N ASP A 107 -10.74 4.08 -0.08
CA ASP A 107 -10.51 2.86 -0.87
C ASP A 107 -9.01 2.56 -1.01
N PHE A 108 -8.40 2.31 0.14
CA PHE A 108 -7.00 2.00 0.29
C PHE A 108 -6.85 0.61 0.92
N ASP A 109 -6.20 -0.29 0.20
CA ASP A 109 -5.85 -1.62 0.72
C ASP A 109 -4.45 -2.05 0.28
N ARG A 110 -4.08 -3.30 0.51
CA ARG A 110 -2.78 -3.84 0.10
C ARG A 110 -2.66 -4.04 -1.43
N MET A 111 -3.76 -4.01 -2.17
CA MET A 111 -3.76 -4.12 -3.63
C MET A 111 -3.46 -2.79 -4.30
N GLY A 112 -4.01 -1.69 -3.77
CA GLY A 112 -3.82 -0.38 -4.38
C GLY A 112 -4.35 0.77 -3.53
N CYS A 113 -3.81 1.94 -3.82
CA CYS A 113 -4.19 3.22 -3.27
C CYS A 113 -4.96 3.99 -4.35
N ARG A 114 -6.27 4.14 -4.17
CA ARG A 114 -7.09 4.94 -5.08
C ARG A 114 -6.95 6.41 -4.72
N LEU A 115 -6.74 7.23 -5.72
CA LEU A 115 -6.55 8.65 -5.56
C LEU A 115 -7.70 9.42 -6.19
N GLU A 116 -8.10 10.51 -5.54
CA GLU A 116 -9.06 11.49 -6.05
C GLU A 116 -8.32 12.76 -6.44
N GLY A 117 -8.70 13.37 -7.56
CA GLY A 117 -8.06 14.56 -8.09
C GLY A 117 -8.54 14.89 -9.49
N PRO A 118 -7.83 15.71 -10.26
CA PRO A 118 -8.18 16.04 -11.63
C PRO A 118 -8.25 14.82 -12.54
N PHE A 119 -9.07 14.92 -13.58
CA PHE A 119 -9.23 13.88 -14.59
C PHE A 119 -8.00 13.81 -15.51
N ILE A 120 -7.41 12.63 -15.62
CA ILE A 120 -6.27 12.37 -16.50
C ILE A 120 -6.81 11.96 -17.87
N ALA A 121 -6.66 12.84 -18.85
CA ALA A 121 -7.23 12.63 -20.19
C ALA A 121 -6.41 11.63 -21.01
N TYR A 122 -7.08 10.71 -21.67
CA TYR A 122 -6.53 9.79 -22.64
C TYR A 122 -7.02 10.10 -24.07
N LYS A 123 -6.33 9.61 -25.08
CA LYS A 123 -6.61 9.94 -26.50
C LYS A 123 -7.87 9.26 -27.01
N THR A 124 -8.07 7.98 -26.67
CA THR A 124 -9.21 7.17 -27.12
C THR A 124 -9.83 6.38 -25.99
N THR A 125 -9.09 5.47 -25.40
CA THR A 125 -9.52 4.62 -24.27
C THR A 125 -8.39 4.40 -23.30
N ALA A 126 -8.72 4.18 -22.03
CA ALA A 126 -7.78 3.77 -20.99
C ALA A 126 -7.55 2.25 -20.97
N ASP A 127 -8.39 1.49 -21.67
CA ASP A 127 -8.33 0.04 -21.71
C ASP A 127 -7.22 -0.42 -22.66
N ILE A 128 -6.46 -1.41 -22.23
CA ILE A 128 -5.39 -2.06 -22.98
C ILE A 128 -5.55 -3.58 -22.95
N ILE A 129 -4.88 -4.27 -23.85
CA ILE A 129 -4.67 -5.72 -23.68
C ILE A 129 -3.92 -5.91 -22.38
N SER A 130 -4.37 -6.88 -21.55
CA SER A 130 -3.78 -7.13 -20.23
C SER A 130 -2.27 -7.29 -20.32
N ASP A 131 -1.57 -6.54 -19.50
CA ASP A 131 -0.11 -6.47 -19.46
C ASP A 131 0.40 -6.53 -18.01
N GLY A 132 1.68 -6.86 -17.82
CA GLY A 132 2.32 -7.02 -16.52
C GLY A 132 2.26 -5.74 -15.67
N ILE A 133 2.11 -5.91 -14.36
CA ILE A 133 2.03 -4.81 -13.39
C ILE A 133 3.18 -4.89 -12.40
N ALA A 134 4.05 -3.89 -12.39
CA ALA A 134 5.08 -3.73 -11.37
C ALA A 134 4.51 -3.13 -10.07
N PHE A 135 5.21 -3.34 -8.95
CA PHE A 135 4.94 -2.60 -7.72
C PHE A 135 5.14 -1.09 -7.96
N GLY A 136 4.24 -0.27 -7.46
CA GLY A 136 4.27 1.17 -7.68
C GLY A 136 3.73 1.64 -9.04
N SER A 137 3.28 0.74 -9.92
CA SER A 137 2.62 1.14 -11.17
C SER A 137 1.38 1.99 -10.87
N VAL A 138 1.21 3.06 -11.65
CA VAL A 138 0.05 3.96 -11.57
C VAL A 138 -0.86 3.67 -12.75
N GLN A 139 -1.95 2.99 -12.51
CA GLN A 139 -3.00 2.73 -13.50
C GLN A 139 -4.04 3.84 -13.51
N VAL A 140 -4.54 4.17 -14.70
CA VAL A 140 -5.63 5.14 -14.87
C VAL A 140 -6.78 4.47 -15.60
N PRO A 141 -7.80 3.98 -14.88
CA PRO A 141 -9.04 3.43 -15.48
C PRO A 141 -9.85 4.49 -16.23
N SER A 142 -10.91 4.08 -16.88
CA SER A 142 -11.77 4.93 -17.72
C SER A 142 -12.35 6.16 -17.01
N HIS A 143 -12.48 6.13 -15.68
CA HIS A 143 -12.91 7.29 -14.89
C HIS A 143 -11.82 8.35 -14.69
N GLY A 144 -10.60 8.14 -15.24
CA GLY A 144 -9.52 9.13 -15.27
C GLY A 144 -8.84 9.43 -13.93
N LYS A 145 -9.08 8.62 -12.89
CA LYS A 145 -8.45 8.79 -11.57
C LYS A 145 -7.34 7.76 -11.39
N PRO A 146 -6.16 8.15 -10.85
CA PRO A 146 -5.04 7.24 -10.72
C PRO A 146 -5.20 6.28 -9.56
N ILE A 147 -4.65 5.07 -9.74
CA ILE A 147 -4.55 4.03 -8.72
C ILE A 147 -3.09 3.62 -8.63
N VAL A 148 -2.44 3.86 -7.49
CA VAL A 148 -1.08 3.38 -7.24
C VAL A 148 -1.14 1.93 -6.76
N LEU A 149 -0.52 1.02 -7.46
CA LEU A 149 -0.60 -0.42 -7.20
C LEU A 149 0.46 -0.88 -6.20
N LEU A 150 0.02 -1.62 -5.19
CA LEU A 150 0.80 -1.97 -4.02
C LEU A 150 1.21 -3.46 -3.99
N SER A 151 1.59 -3.96 -2.82
CA SER A 151 2.23 -5.28 -2.66
C SER A 151 1.36 -6.46 -3.10
N ASP A 152 0.04 -6.41 -2.85
CA ASP A 152 -0.89 -7.50 -3.17
C ASP A 152 -1.65 -7.22 -4.49
N ARG A 153 -1.12 -6.33 -5.35
CA ARG A 153 -1.68 -6.03 -6.66
C ARG A 153 -1.83 -7.27 -7.53
N GLN A 154 -2.69 -7.18 -8.51
CA GLN A 154 -2.76 -8.18 -9.57
C GLN A 154 -1.42 -8.23 -10.35
N THR A 155 -1.06 -9.38 -10.86
CA THR A 155 0.16 -9.56 -11.67
C THR A 155 0.01 -8.98 -13.08
N THR A 156 -1.21 -8.95 -13.59
CA THR A 156 -1.58 -8.37 -14.89
C THR A 156 -2.84 -7.53 -14.76
N GLY A 157 -3.04 -6.58 -15.67
CA GLY A 157 -4.24 -5.75 -15.70
C GLY A 157 -4.45 -5.07 -17.04
N GLY A 158 -5.70 -4.70 -17.31
CA GLY A 158 -6.17 -4.17 -18.56
C GLY A 158 -6.31 -2.64 -18.62
N TYR A 159 -5.75 -1.92 -17.65
CA TYR A 159 -5.74 -0.45 -17.68
C TYR A 159 -4.35 0.09 -17.97
N ALA A 160 -4.31 1.19 -18.74
CA ALA A 160 -3.06 1.85 -19.09
C ALA A 160 -2.30 2.33 -17.85
N LYS A 161 -1.00 2.06 -17.86
CA LYS A 161 -0.05 2.49 -16.81
C LYS A 161 0.64 3.78 -17.26
N ILE A 162 0.28 4.91 -16.63
CA ILE A 162 0.84 6.22 -16.95
C ILE A 162 2.27 6.37 -16.42
N ALA A 163 2.54 5.77 -15.25
CA ALA A 163 3.82 5.91 -14.57
C ALA A 163 4.09 4.73 -13.63
N THR A 164 5.29 4.71 -13.06
CA THR A 164 5.67 3.85 -11.92
C THR A 164 6.39 4.68 -10.88
N VAL A 165 5.97 4.59 -9.64
CA VAL A 165 6.62 5.25 -8.49
C VAL A 165 7.98 4.62 -8.24
N ILE A 166 9.02 5.43 -8.02
CA ILE A 166 10.40 4.99 -7.80
C ILE A 166 10.94 5.34 -6.41
N SER A 167 10.38 6.32 -5.73
CA SER A 167 10.68 6.63 -4.32
C SER A 167 9.79 7.76 -3.80
#